data_a1cae6ae07f15401f40b0cc9edb43fa3
#
_entry.id   a1cae6ae07f15401f40b0cc9edb43fa3
#
_cell.length_a   1.000
_cell.length_b   1.000
_cell.length_c   1.000
_cell.angle_alpha   90.00
_cell.angle_beta   90.00
_cell.angle_gamma   90.00
#
_symmetry.space_group_name_H-M   'P 1'
#
loop_
_entity.id
_entity.type
_entity.pdbx_description
1 polymer ?
#
loop_
_entity_poly.entity_id
_entity_poly.type
_entity_poly.pdbx_seq_one_letter_code
_entity_poly.pdbx_strand_id
1 'polypeptide(L)'
;MNAKLALKTSALGLAAGLFASCATAPHTAAPQTTPAAVWPPPPDEPRITCVQNIHGPRDIGQRPSAWRAVANWITGDTGESLNLHKPFAVALDETGNLCLTDTDDKLVCYVAFSHKKWRRYDGVGKIKFSSPVAVARRNGIFYVADSELARVFAFGENGKAVFEISAPLKRPVGLAIAGDALYVVDSQAHAIFVFGLDGKFQFQFGRRGDGPGEFNYPTCATADGRGHLLVSDTMNCRVQIFDLRGNFISQFGSNGDTSGHFARPKGVAADAAGHIYVVDALFDNFQIFDLTGQLLLNVGESGDGPGEFGLPNGIAIGADNQIFVADAFNHRVQVFKYIGQP
;
A
#
# COMPACT_ATOMS: atom_id res chain seq x y z
N MET A 1 91.52 10.95 16.25
CA MET A 1 91.57 12.40 16.52
C MET A 1 90.18 12.88 16.70
N ASN A 2 89.89 13.32 17.91
CA ASN A 2 88.53 13.60 18.42
C ASN A 2 88.07 15.00 18.08
N ALA A 3 86.79 15.19 17.73
CA ALA A 3 86.13 16.46 17.88
C ALA A 3 84.69 16.23 18.35
N LYS A 4 84.43 16.56 19.60
CA LYS A 4 83.13 16.63 20.24
C LYS A 4 82.42 17.88 19.78
N LEU A 5 81.18 17.76 19.32
CA LEU A 5 80.32 18.92 19.07
C LEU A 5 79.18 18.95 20.10
N ALA A 6 79.18 20.04 20.87
CA ALA A 6 78.21 20.25 21.93
C ALA A 6 76.89 20.82 21.36
N LEU A 7 75.76 20.19 21.73
CA LEU A 7 74.41 20.74 21.46
C LEU A 7 74.01 21.72 22.55
N LYS A 8 73.71 22.94 22.15
CA LYS A 8 73.05 23.97 23.00
C LYS A 8 71.52 23.75 22.93
N THR A 9 70.95 23.46 24.08
CA THR A 9 69.48 23.45 24.27
C THR A 9 69.00 24.87 24.53
N SER A 10 68.12 25.37 23.62
CA SER A 10 67.36 26.58 23.85
C SER A 10 65.98 26.22 24.36
N ALA A 11 65.65 26.61 25.56
CA ALA A 11 64.34 26.51 26.14
C ALA A 11 63.40 27.62 25.56
N LEU A 12 62.36 27.24 24.84
CA LEU A 12 61.31 28.12 24.44
C LEU A 12 60.13 27.96 25.44
N GLY A 13 59.87 28.97 26.22
CA GLY A 13 58.74 29.01 27.15
C GLY A 13 57.43 29.20 26.36
N LEU A 14 56.52 28.24 26.49
CA LEU A 14 55.16 28.34 25.97
C LEU A 14 54.26 28.94 27.06
N ALA A 15 53.80 30.18 26.86
CA ALA A 15 52.78 30.83 27.69
C ALA A 15 51.41 30.22 27.32
N ALA A 16 50.82 29.45 28.23
CA ALA A 16 49.46 28.96 28.08
C ALA A 16 48.44 30.03 28.44
N GLY A 17 47.85 30.66 27.44
CA GLY A 17 46.70 31.55 27.61
C GLY A 17 45.44 30.71 27.86
N LEU A 18 44.90 30.82 29.04
CA LEU A 18 43.57 30.26 29.42
C LEU A 18 42.48 31.13 28.77
N PHE A 19 41.97 30.69 27.60
CA PHE A 19 40.69 31.17 27.10
C PHE A 19 39.55 30.37 27.78
N ALA A 20 38.90 30.99 28.75
CA ALA A 20 37.64 30.51 29.28
C ALA A 20 36.55 30.70 28.19
N SER A 21 36.34 29.69 27.35
CA SER A 21 35.18 29.61 26.46
C SER A 21 33.96 29.25 27.31
N CYS A 22 33.03 30.19 27.46
CA CYS A 22 31.70 29.88 27.92
C CYS A 22 31.02 28.96 26.85
N ALA A 23 31.15 27.65 27.03
CA ALA A 23 30.36 26.69 26.26
C ALA A 23 28.93 26.78 26.77
N THR A 24 28.07 27.49 26.07
CA THR A 24 26.62 27.35 26.19
C THR A 24 26.31 25.88 25.80
N ALA A 25 25.85 25.11 26.77
CA ALA A 25 25.37 23.75 26.52
C ALA A 25 24.30 23.81 25.39
N PRO A 26 24.36 22.93 24.39
CA PRO A 26 23.29 22.87 23.42
C PRO A 26 22.01 22.50 24.17
N HIS A 27 21.00 23.37 24.11
CA HIS A 27 19.64 23.00 24.49
C HIS A 27 19.26 21.83 23.60
N THR A 28 19.34 20.62 24.10
CA THR A 28 18.64 19.47 23.54
C THR A 28 17.16 19.77 23.70
N ALA A 29 16.55 20.33 22.67
CA ALA A 29 15.11 20.38 22.56
C ALA A 29 14.62 18.93 22.74
N ALA A 30 13.75 18.71 23.73
CA ALA A 30 13.07 17.44 23.89
C ALA A 30 12.45 17.08 22.53
N PRO A 31 12.49 15.81 22.11
CA PRO A 31 11.85 15.43 20.86
C PRO A 31 10.39 15.88 20.93
N GLN A 32 10.03 16.83 20.06
CA GLN A 32 8.65 17.22 19.90
C GLN A 32 7.95 15.97 19.35
N THR A 33 7.22 15.27 20.20
CA THR A 33 6.30 14.24 19.76
C THR A 33 5.23 14.95 18.95
N THR A 34 5.35 14.87 17.62
CA THR A 34 4.27 15.31 16.72
C THR A 34 3.00 14.61 17.23
N PRO A 35 1.91 15.37 17.51
CA PRO A 35 0.66 14.75 17.93
C PRO A 35 0.27 13.67 16.93
N ALA A 36 -0.16 12.51 17.43
CA ALA A 36 -0.64 11.45 16.54
C ALA A 36 -1.78 12.01 15.69
N ALA A 37 -1.69 11.84 14.38
CA ALA A 37 -2.76 12.23 13.47
C ALA A 37 -3.97 11.33 13.75
N VAL A 38 -5.11 11.93 14.11
CA VAL A 38 -6.32 11.24 14.55
C VAL A 38 -7.57 11.77 13.84
N TRP A 39 -8.55 10.91 13.64
CA TRP A 39 -9.83 11.23 13.00
C TRP A 39 -11.01 10.68 13.81
N PRO A 40 -12.12 11.44 13.95
CA PRO A 40 -12.16 12.87 13.64
C PRO A 40 -11.14 13.66 14.48
N PRO A 41 -10.76 14.89 14.06
CA PRO A 41 -9.90 15.74 14.88
C PRO A 41 -10.65 16.25 16.11
N PRO A 42 -9.95 16.62 17.18
CA PRO A 42 -10.58 17.26 18.34
C PRO A 42 -11.41 18.50 17.92
N PRO A 43 -12.56 18.79 18.57
CA PRO A 43 -13.00 18.27 19.87
C PRO A 43 -13.73 16.92 19.84
N ASP A 44 -13.99 16.36 18.67
CA ASP A 44 -14.69 15.08 18.56
C ASP A 44 -13.81 13.92 19.07
N GLU A 45 -14.46 12.85 19.52
CA GLU A 45 -13.75 11.67 20.00
C GLU A 45 -13.03 10.95 18.86
N PRO A 46 -11.71 10.81 18.90
CA PRO A 46 -10.95 10.15 17.85
C PRO A 46 -11.29 8.67 17.74
N ARG A 47 -11.48 8.19 16.49
CA ARG A 47 -11.80 6.79 16.19
C ARG A 47 -10.70 6.10 15.41
N ILE A 48 -9.91 6.84 14.63
CA ILE A 48 -8.81 6.31 13.80
C ILE A 48 -7.55 7.12 14.11
N THR A 49 -6.41 6.44 14.12
CA THR A 49 -5.09 7.07 14.23
C THR A 49 -4.13 6.48 13.21
N CYS A 50 -3.24 7.31 12.64
CA CYS A 50 -2.09 6.86 11.87
C CYS A 50 -1.02 6.31 12.83
N VAL A 51 -0.64 5.04 12.65
CA VAL A 51 0.28 4.35 13.56
C VAL A 51 1.65 4.07 12.97
N GLN A 52 1.77 4.00 11.64
CA GLN A 52 3.03 3.66 10.99
C GLN A 52 3.04 4.11 9.53
N ASN A 53 4.21 4.50 9.05
CA ASN A 53 4.54 4.64 7.63
C ASN A 53 5.54 3.55 7.24
N ILE A 54 5.28 2.85 6.14
CA ILE A 54 6.14 1.80 5.60
C ILE A 54 6.68 2.26 4.25
N HIS A 55 7.95 2.65 4.22
CA HIS A 55 8.67 3.01 2.98
C HIS A 55 9.50 1.84 2.47
N GLY A 56 9.89 0.91 3.35
CA GLY A 56 10.74 -0.19 2.97
C GLY A 56 11.04 -1.20 4.08
N PRO A 57 12.00 -2.09 3.86
CA PRO A 57 12.29 -3.21 4.77
C PRO A 57 12.69 -2.80 6.19
N ARG A 58 13.27 -1.59 6.36
CA ARG A 58 13.71 -1.10 7.67
C ARG A 58 12.54 -0.82 8.60
N ASP A 59 11.43 -0.34 8.06
CA ASP A 59 10.25 0.06 8.84
C ASP A 59 9.52 -1.13 9.46
N ILE A 60 9.75 -2.33 8.93
CA ILE A 60 9.28 -3.60 9.52
C ILE A 60 10.34 -4.27 10.39
N GLY A 61 11.47 -3.60 10.65
CA GLY A 61 12.56 -4.11 11.47
C GLY A 61 13.44 -5.17 10.78
N GLN A 62 13.40 -5.28 9.45
CA GLN A 62 14.33 -6.14 8.71
C GLN A 62 15.73 -5.50 8.74
N ARG A 63 16.72 -6.25 9.28
CA ARG A 63 18.12 -5.83 9.28
C ARG A 63 18.86 -6.48 8.11
N PRO A 64 19.78 -5.77 7.46
CA PRO A 64 20.63 -6.37 6.45
C PRO A 64 21.47 -7.49 7.07
N SER A 65 21.80 -8.55 6.31
CA SER A 65 22.76 -9.55 6.76
C SER A 65 24.13 -8.91 7.00
N ALA A 66 24.96 -9.52 7.86
CA ALA A 66 26.28 -8.97 8.19
C ALA A 66 27.14 -8.69 6.94
N TRP A 67 27.14 -9.59 5.96
CA TRP A 67 27.84 -9.39 4.68
C TRP A 67 27.26 -8.25 3.85
N ARG A 68 25.94 -8.10 3.83
CA ARG A 68 25.28 -6.99 3.12
C ARG A 68 25.52 -5.66 3.82
N ALA A 69 25.59 -5.66 5.14
CA ALA A 69 25.97 -4.47 5.92
C ALA A 69 27.40 -4.02 5.60
N VAL A 70 28.34 -4.95 5.48
CA VAL A 70 29.74 -4.66 5.07
C VAL A 70 29.79 -4.18 3.61
N ALA A 71 29.07 -4.83 2.70
CA ALA A 71 29.00 -4.40 1.31
C ALA A 71 28.42 -3.00 1.18
N ASN A 72 27.33 -2.71 1.85
CA ASN A 72 26.69 -1.40 1.89
C ASN A 72 27.63 -0.32 2.45
N TRP A 73 28.39 -0.66 3.49
CA TRP A 73 29.41 0.27 4.03
C TRP A 73 30.51 0.57 3.02
N ILE A 74 30.97 -0.42 2.25
CA ILE A 74 32.03 -0.26 1.23
C ILE A 74 31.48 0.54 0.02
N THR A 75 30.26 0.27 -0.40
CA THR A 75 29.66 0.90 -1.60
C THR A 75 28.97 2.23 -1.31
N GLY A 76 28.76 2.58 -0.04
CA GLY A 76 27.96 3.73 0.37
C GLY A 76 26.44 3.51 0.15
N ASP A 77 26.00 2.29 -0.15
CA ASP A 77 24.58 1.97 -0.32
C ASP A 77 23.86 2.09 1.03
N THR A 78 22.98 3.09 1.14
CA THR A 78 22.15 3.31 2.34
C THR A 78 21.05 2.26 2.49
N GLY A 79 20.85 1.40 1.48
CA GLY A 79 19.75 0.43 1.39
C GLY A 79 18.41 1.07 1.00
N GLU A 80 18.41 2.32 0.58
CA GLU A 80 17.25 3.02 0.02
C GLU A 80 16.79 2.41 -1.30
N SER A 81 17.66 1.73 -2.02
CA SER A 81 17.35 0.97 -3.23
C SER A 81 16.28 -0.13 -3.03
N LEU A 82 15.93 -0.43 -1.78
CA LEU A 82 14.85 -1.38 -1.44
C LEU A 82 13.55 -0.69 -1.02
N ASN A 83 13.53 0.63 -0.92
CA ASN A 83 12.34 1.39 -0.59
C ASN A 83 11.31 1.33 -1.73
N LEU A 84 10.08 1.64 -1.38
CA LEU A 84 8.99 1.80 -2.33
C LEU A 84 9.18 3.08 -3.16
N HIS A 85 8.89 3.01 -4.46
CA HIS A 85 8.89 4.17 -5.33
C HIS A 85 7.48 4.63 -5.68
N LYS A 86 6.58 3.68 -6.01
CA LYS A 86 5.19 3.99 -6.30
C LYS A 86 4.28 2.82 -5.94
N PRO A 87 4.04 2.63 -4.63
CA PRO A 87 3.11 1.61 -4.18
C PRO A 87 1.72 1.89 -4.74
N PHE A 88 1.08 0.86 -5.28
CA PHE A 88 -0.18 1.04 -6.01
C PHE A 88 -1.31 0.21 -5.42
N ALA A 89 -1.23 -1.11 -5.46
CA ALA A 89 -2.20 -1.98 -4.83
C ALA A 89 -1.65 -2.55 -3.52
N VAL A 90 -2.53 -2.76 -2.56
CA VAL A 90 -2.26 -3.47 -1.30
C VAL A 90 -3.31 -4.53 -1.07
N ALA A 91 -2.89 -5.67 -0.57
CA ALA A 91 -3.77 -6.76 -0.15
C ALA A 91 -3.14 -7.48 1.05
N LEU A 92 -3.96 -8.13 1.85
CA LEU A 92 -3.48 -8.96 2.95
C LEU A 92 -3.74 -10.43 2.64
N ASP A 93 -2.82 -11.29 3.07
CA ASP A 93 -3.06 -12.75 3.04
C ASP A 93 -3.83 -13.20 4.29
N GLU A 94 -4.13 -14.49 4.36
CA GLU A 94 -4.90 -15.10 5.45
C GLU A 94 -4.22 -14.97 6.82
N THR A 95 -2.94 -14.65 6.84
CA THR A 95 -2.14 -14.49 8.07
C THR A 95 -1.85 -13.03 8.41
N GLY A 96 -2.46 -12.09 7.67
CA GLY A 96 -2.29 -10.64 7.85
C GLY A 96 -0.97 -10.10 7.31
N ASN A 97 -0.25 -10.85 6.47
CA ASN A 97 0.93 -10.35 5.80
C ASN A 97 0.54 -9.49 4.59
N LEU A 98 1.32 -8.44 4.34
CA LEU A 98 1.05 -7.48 3.29
C LEU A 98 1.64 -7.92 1.95
N CYS A 99 0.80 -7.92 0.93
CA CYS A 99 1.18 -7.99 -0.47
C CYS A 99 0.95 -6.61 -1.10
N LEU A 100 1.89 -6.10 -1.85
CA LEU A 100 1.72 -4.83 -2.56
C LEU A 100 2.40 -4.86 -3.92
N THR A 101 1.93 -4.01 -4.83
CA THR A 101 2.58 -3.74 -6.11
C THR A 101 3.28 -2.40 -6.06
N ASP A 102 4.43 -2.31 -6.72
CA ASP A 102 5.13 -1.06 -7.00
C ASP A 102 5.22 -0.90 -8.52
N THR A 103 4.55 0.12 -9.04
CA THR A 103 4.40 0.29 -10.49
C THR A 103 5.61 0.92 -11.15
N ASP A 104 6.38 1.75 -10.45
CA ASP A 104 7.60 2.33 -10.99
C ASP A 104 8.73 1.30 -11.05
N ASP A 105 8.89 0.50 -10.01
CA ASP A 105 9.86 -0.61 -9.98
C ASP A 105 9.37 -1.85 -10.74
N LYS A 106 8.09 -1.89 -11.14
CA LYS A 106 7.46 -3.00 -11.85
C LYS A 106 7.58 -4.32 -11.09
N LEU A 107 7.24 -4.30 -9.82
CA LEU A 107 7.40 -5.46 -8.95
C LEU A 107 6.24 -5.65 -7.98
N VAL A 108 6.25 -6.83 -7.37
CA VAL A 108 5.40 -7.19 -6.25
C VAL A 108 6.27 -7.37 -5.02
N CYS A 109 5.88 -6.74 -3.91
CA CYS A 109 6.49 -6.97 -2.61
C CYS A 109 5.59 -7.85 -1.74
N TYR A 110 6.22 -8.72 -0.97
CA TYR A 110 5.58 -9.49 0.08
C TYR A 110 6.26 -9.21 1.41
N VAL A 111 5.49 -8.77 2.38
CA VAL A 111 5.95 -8.33 3.71
C VAL A 111 5.39 -9.26 4.76
N ALA A 112 6.21 -10.17 5.27
CA ALA A 112 5.85 -11.06 6.37
C ALA A 112 6.26 -10.41 7.71
N PHE A 113 5.30 -9.78 8.39
CA PHE A 113 5.55 -8.98 9.59
C PHE A 113 6.12 -9.79 10.75
N SER A 114 5.57 -10.97 11.03
CA SER A 114 6.03 -11.85 12.12
C SER A 114 7.48 -12.30 11.96
N HIS A 115 7.92 -12.46 10.74
CA HIS A 115 9.29 -12.89 10.40
C HIS A 115 10.21 -11.73 10.03
N LYS A 116 9.70 -10.49 10.00
CA LYS A 116 10.42 -9.29 9.53
C LYS A 116 11.08 -9.51 8.18
N LYS A 117 10.32 -10.10 7.24
CA LYS A 117 10.82 -10.49 5.93
C LYS A 117 10.15 -9.66 4.84
N TRP A 118 10.98 -9.10 3.96
CA TRP A 118 10.58 -8.37 2.77
C TRP A 118 11.08 -9.11 1.54
N ARG A 119 10.20 -9.53 0.66
CA ARG A 119 10.53 -10.19 -0.60
C ARG A 119 10.05 -9.35 -1.76
N ARG A 120 10.79 -9.38 -2.86
CA ARG A 120 10.47 -8.66 -4.10
C ARG A 120 10.46 -9.65 -5.25
N TYR A 121 9.45 -9.53 -6.13
CA TYR A 121 9.29 -10.33 -7.33
C TYR A 121 9.11 -9.36 -8.51
N ASP A 122 10.00 -9.41 -9.50
CA ASP A 122 10.01 -8.56 -10.69
C ASP A 122 9.41 -9.28 -11.91
N GLY A 123 8.85 -10.47 -11.72
CA GLY A 123 8.26 -11.29 -12.77
C GLY A 123 8.02 -12.72 -12.34
N VAL A 124 7.60 -13.55 -13.26
CA VAL A 124 7.28 -14.97 -13.07
C VAL A 124 8.05 -15.81 -14.08
N GLY A 125 8.96 -16.67 -13.61
CA GLY A 125 9.84 -17.44 -14.47
C GLY A 125 10.75 -16.54 -15.30
N LYS A 126 10.56 -16.51 -16.64
CA LYS A 126 11.32 -15.64 -17.55
C LYS A 126 10.57 -14.36 -17.93
N ILE A 127 9.31 -14.24 -17.55
CA ILE A 127 8.47 -13.09 -17.90
C ILE A 127 8.62 -12.03 -16.82
N LYS A 128 9.09 -10.85 -17.21
CA LYS A 128 9.14 -9.69 -16.33
C LYS A 128 7.80 -8.97 -16.34
N PHE A 129 7.42 -8.39 -15.20
CA PHE A 129 6.26 -7.52 -15.13
C PHE A 129 6.48 -6.24 -15.94
N SER A 130 5.40 -5.73 -16.53
CA SER A 130 5.39 -4.46 -17.25
C SER A 130 4.63 -3.39 -16.48
N SER A 131 3.44 -3.73 -15.99
CA SER A 131 2.60 -2.86 -15.17
C SER A 131 1.78 -3.70 -14.17
N PRO A 132 2.41 -4.22 -13.09
CA PRO A 132 1.70 -4.97 -12.06
C PRO A 132 0.88 -4.00 -11.20
N VAL A 133 -0.44 -3.99 -11.37
CA VAL A 133 -1.35 -3.00 -10.76
C VAL A 133 -2.31 -3.58 -9.73
N ALA A 134 -2.40 -4.90 -9.63
CA ALA A 134 -3.21 -5.54 -8.59
C ALA A 134 -2.54 -6.82 -8.10
N VAL A 135 -2.75 -7.14 -6.84
CA VAL A 135 -2.25 -8.36 -6.21
C VAL A 135 -3.29 -8.91 -5.25
N ALA A 136 -3.40 -10.24 -5.23
CA ALA A 136 -4.11 -11.00 -4.21
C ALA A 136 -3.27 -12.22 -3.86
N ARG A 137 -3.47 -12.79 -2.66
CA ARG A 137 -2.75 -14.01 -2.24
C ARG A 137 -3.69 -14.92 -1.48
N ARG A 138 -3.64 -16.20 -1.82
CA ARG A 138 -4.41 -17.26 -1.16
C ARG A 138 -3.61 -18.57 -1.17
N ASN A 139 -3.58 -19.26 -0.03
CA ASN A 139 -2.91 -20.58 0.09
C ASN A 139 -1.46 -20.58 -0.43
N GLY A 140 -0.69 -19.50 -0.17
CA GLY A 140 0.70 -19.37 -0.61
C GLY A 140 0.89 -19.02 -2.09
N ILE A 141 -0.17 -18.87 -2.87
CA ILE A 141 -0.14 -18.47 -4.29
C ILE A 141 -0.45 -16.98 -4.41
N PHE A 142 0.40 -16.27 -5.12
CA PHE A 142 0.18 -14.89 -5.55
C PHE A 142 -0.58 -14.89 -6.87
N TYR A 143 -1.56 -14.01 -6.97
CA TYR A 143 -2.27 -13.65 -8.20
C TYR A 143 -1.94 -12.19 -8.46
N VAL A 144 -1.38 -11.88 -9.63
CA VAL A 144 -0.93 -10.54 -9.99
C VAL A 144 -1.50 -10.17 -11.34
N ALA A 145 -2.25 -9.08 -11.40
CA ALA A 145 -2.74 -8.52 -12.66
C ALA A 145 -1.70 -7.53 -13.21
N ASP A 146 -1.23 -7.81 -14.41
CA ASP A 146 -0.38 -6.91 -15.21
C ASP A 146 -1.23 -6.30 -16.31
N SER A 147 -1.50 -5.01 -16.20
CA SER A 147 -2.43 -4.31 -17.08
C SER A 147 -1.90 -4.07 -18.49
N GLU A 148 -0.57 -3.97 -18.67
CA GLU A 148 0.03 -3.82 -19.99
C GLU A 148 0.19 -5.15 -20.71
N LEU A 149 0.54 -6.21 -19.98
CA LEU A 149 0.63 -7.55 -20.55
C LEU A 149 -0.76 -8.18 -20.79
N ALA A 150 -1.83 -7.55 -20.30
CA ALA A 150 -3.20 -8.04 -20.30
C ALA A 150 -3.30 -9.48 -19.74
N ARG A 151 -2.65 -9.73 -18.58
CA ARG A 151 -2.54 -11.05 -17.95
C ARG A 151 -2.74 -11.00 -16.46
N VAL A 152 -3.18 -12.14 -15.93
CA VAL A 152 -3.05 -12.44 -14.51
C VAL A 152 -2.08 -13.62 -14.36
N PHE A 153 -1.04 -13.42 -13.56
CA PHE A 153 -0.04 -14.44 -13.24
C PHE A 153 -0.36 -15.06 -11.90
N ALA A 154 -0.33 -16.39 -11.82
CA ALA A 154 -0.35 -17.14 -10.58
C ALA A 154 1.01 -17.79 -10.32
N PHE A 155 1.63 -17.53 -9.16
CA PHE A 155 2.95 -18.08 -8.82
C PHE A 155 3.10 -18.28 -7.31
N GLY A 156 3.95 -19.21 -6.95
CA GLY A 156 4.28 -19.50 -5.54
C GLY A 156 5.34 -18.59 -4.95
N GLU A 157 5.59 -18.69 -3.65
CA GLU A 157 6.62 -17.90 -2.92
C GLU A 157 8.06 -18.07 -3.46
N ASN A 158 8.33 -19.14 -4.19
CA ASN A 158 9.61 -19.38 -4.84
C ASN A 158 9.72 -18.69 -6.22
N GLY A 159 8.73 -17.89 -6.62
CA GLY A 159 8.67 -17.20 -7.92
C GLY A 159 8.36 -18.13 -9.10
N LYS A 160 8.04 -19.40 -8.86
CA LYS A 160 7.69 -20.34 -9.94
C LYS A 160 6.23 -20.14 -10.37
N ALA A 161 6.03 -20.08 -11.68
CA ALA A 161 4.71 -20.04 -12.28
C ALA A 161 3.88 -21.27 -11.89
N VAL A 162 2.61 -21.04 -11.59
CA VAL A 162 1.59 -22.07 -11.47
C VAL A 162 0.75 -22.10 -12.73
N PHE A 163 0.21 -20.95 -13.14
CA PHE A 163 -0.49 -20.73 -14.41
C PHE A 163 -0.51 -19.24 -14.75
N GLU A 164 -1.00 -18.92 -15.95
CA GLU A 164 -1.34 -17.55 -16.36
C GLU A 164 -2.71 -17.52 -17.04
N ILE A 165 -3.41 -16.40 -16.88
CA ILE A 165 -4.68 -16.08 -17.55
C ILE A 165 -4.41 -14.92 -18.50
N SER A 166 -4.64 -15.09 -19.80
CA SER A 166 -4.47 -14.05 -20.80
C SER A 166 -5.77 -13.71 -21.52
N ALA A 167 -6.50 -14.70 -22.02
CA ALA A 167 -7.79 -14.48 -22.66
C ALA A 167 -8.94 -14.76 -21.68
N PRO A 168 -10.04 -13.99 -21.73
CA PRO A 168 -10.36 -12.88 -22.64
C PRO A 168 -9.98 -11.47 -22.15
N LEU A 169 -8.98 -11.33 -21.27
CA LEU A 169 -8.62 -10.08 -20.63
C LEU A 169 -8.07 -9.04 -21.63
N LYS A 170 -8.41 -7.76 -21.40
CA LYS A 170 -7.92 -6.60 -22.17
C LYS A 170 -7.01 -5.69 -21.34
N ARG A 171 -7.45 -5.35 -20.13
CA ARG A 171 -6.70 -4.52 -19.17
C ARG A 171 -7.14 -4.85 -17.75
N PRO A 172 -6.64 -5.96 -17.18
CA PRO A 172 -6.95 -6.32 -15.82
C PRO A 172 -6.27 -5.35 -14.85
N VAL A 173 -7.03 -4.80 -13.90
CA VAL A 173 -6.56 -3.74 -12.98
C VAL A 173 -6.91 -3.97 -11.52
N GLY A 174 -7.79 -4.91 -11.21
CA GLY A 174 -8.20 -5.24 -9.85
C GLY A 174 -8.38 -6.74 -9.67
N LEU A 175 -8.11 -7.25 -8.48
CA LEU A 175 -8.25 -8.64 -8.10
C LEU A 175 -8.95 -8.76 -6.76
N ALA A 176 -9.93 -9.65 -6.66
CA ALA A 176 -10.54 -10.07 -5.40
C ALA A 176 -10.67 -11.59 -5.35
N ILE A 177 -10.57 -12.16 -4.15
CA ILE A 177 -10.79 -13.59 -3.92
C ILE A 177 -11.96 -13.75 -2.96
N ALA A 178 -12.95 -14.55 -3.36
CA ALA A 178 -14.05 -14.99 -2.50
C ALA A 178 -14.25 -16.49 -2.65
N GLY A 179 -14.15 -17.24 -1.55
CA GLY A 179 -14.16 -18.71 -1.61
C GLY A 179 -13.05 -19.23 -2.53
N ASP A 180 -13.42 -20.03 -3.51
CA ASP A 180 -12.52 -20.60 -4.52
C ASP A 180 -12.58 -19.84 -5.86
N ALA A 181 -13.11 -18.61 -5.88
CA ALA A 181 -13.24 -17.79 -7.06
C ALA A 181 -12.28 -16.58 -7.02
N LEU A 182 -11.65 -16.31 -8.17
CA LEU A 182 -10.85 -15.13 -8.45
C LEU A 182 -11.63 -14.19 -9.37
N TYR A 183 -11.96 -13.01 -8.87
CA TYR A 183 -12.64 -11.94 -9.58
C TYR A 183 -11.57 -11.00 -10.15
N VAL A 184 -11.59 -10.81 -11.46
CA VAL A 184 -10.65 -9.97 -12.21
C VAL A 184 -11.41 -8.78 -12.76
N VAL A 185 -11.12 -7.59 -12.26
CA VAL A 185 -11.66 -6.34 -12.79
C VAL A 185 -10.89 -5.97 -14.05
N ASP A 186 -11.58 -5.94 -15.19
CA ASP A 186 -11.00 -5.49 -16.46
C ASP A 186 -11.59 -4.13 -16.84
N SER A 187 -10.77 -3.10 -16.69
CA SER A 187 -11.23 -1.72 -16.90
C SER A 187 -11.57 -1.43 -18.34
N GLN A 188 -10.84 -1.99 -19.32
CA GLN A 188 -11.07 -1.75 -20.73
C GLN A 188 -12.21 -2.61 -21.29
N ALA A 189 -12.48 -3.75 -20.69
CA ALA A 189 -13.65 -4.56 -21.00
C ALA A 189 -14.92 -4.02 -20.32
N HIS A 190 -14.81 -3.14 -19.32
CA HIS A 190 -15.91 -2.66 -18.50
C HIS A 190 -16.68 -3.83 -17.84
N ALA A 191 -15.95 -4.84 -17.37
CA ALA A 191 -16.52 -6.09 -16.89
C ALA A 191 -15.67 -6.70 -15.77
N ILE A 192 -16.28 -7.61 -15.05
CA ILE A 192 -15.63 -8.48 -14.08
C ILE A 192 -15.61 -9.90 -14.66
N PHE A 193 -14.42 -10.47 -14.80
CA PHE A 193 -14.23 -11.86 -15.20
C PHE A 193 -14.00 -12.72 -13.97
N VAL A 194 -14.66 -13.87 -13.90
CA VAL A 194 -14.56 -14.77 -12.76
C VAL A 194 -13.93 -16.08 -13.18
N PHE A 195 -12.88 -16.45 -12.45
CA PHE A 195 -12.12 -17.68 -12.66
C PHE A 195 -12.08 -18.49 -11.37
N GLY A 196 -11.86 -19.78 -11.48
CA GLY A 196 -11.45 -20.60 -10.34
C GLY A 196 -10.01 -20.23 -9.91
N LEU A 197 -9.63 -20.57 -8.69
CA LEU A 197 -8.24 -20.40 -8.23
C LEU A 197 -7.25 -21.31 -9.01
N ASP A 198 -7.74 -22.19 -9.87
CA ASP A 198 -6.98 -22.99 -10.84
C ASP A 198 -6.84 -22.30 -12.22
N GLY A 199 -7.35 -21.07 -12.36
CA GLY A 199 -7.30 -20.28 -13.59
C GLY A 199 -8.37 -20.59 -14.62
N LYS A 200 -9.30 -21.51 -14.34
CA LYS A 200 -10.38 -21.83 -15.29
C LYS A 200 -11.46 -20.76 -15.26
N PHE A 201 -11.82 -20.27 -16.45
CA PHE A 201 -12.93 -19.34 -16.62
C PHE A 201 -14.25 -19.97 -16.17
N GLN A 202 -15.03 -19.17 -15.40
CA GLN A 202 -16.35 -19.57 -14.93
C GLN A 202 -17.45 -18.76 -15.60
N PHE A 203 -17.44 -17.45 -15.42
CA PHE A 203 -18.39 -16.49 -16.01
C PHE A 203 -17.84 -15.08 -16.00
N GLN A 204 -18.60 -14.17 -16.60
CA GLN A 204 -18.34 -12.72 -16.50
C GLN A 204 -19.65 -11.96 -16.33
N PHE A 205 -19.57 -10.75 -15.79
CA PHE A 205 -20.70 -9.84 -15.68
C PHE A 205 -20.24 -8.39 -15.85
N GLY A 206 -21.21 -7.51 -16.10
CA GLY A 206 -20.96 -6.11 -16.40
C GLY A 206 -20.75 -5.85 -17.89
N ARG A 207 -20.96 -4.61 -18.25
CA ARG A 207 -20.73 -4.04 -19.59
C ARG A 207 -20.57 -2.53 -19.45
N ARG A 208 -20.14 -1.86 -20.51
CA ARG A 208 -20.02 -0.40 -20.53
C ARG A 208 -21.39 0.27 -20.34
N GLY A 209 -21.49 1.21 -19.40
CA GLY A 209 -22.66 2.03 -19.15
C GLY A 209 -22.64 2.69 -17.76
N ASP A 210 -23.75 3.27 -17.36
CA ASP A 210 -23.98 3.97 -16.10
C ASP A 210 -25.17 3.42 -15.29
N GLY A 211 -25.93 2.47 -15.86
CA GLY A 211 -27.02 1.79 -15.18
C GLY A 211 -26.54 0.80 -14.10
N PRO A 212 -27.48 0.24 -13.31
CA PRO A 212 -27.18 -0.82 -12.35
C PRO A 212 -26.52 -2.04 -13.02
N GLY A 213 -25.36 -2.47 -12.49
CA GLY A 213 -24.58 -3.58 -13.05
C GLY A 213 -23.79 -3.24 -14.31
N GLU A 214 -23.83 -2.00 -14.79
CA GLU A 214 -22.99 -1.47 -15.86
C GLU A 214 -21.78 -0.73 -15.26
N PHE A 215 -20.67 -0.66 -15.98
CA PHE A 215 -19.44 -0.06 -15.50
C PHE A 215 -18.86 0.96 -16.47
N ASN A 216 -18.17 1.96 -15.91
CA ASN A 216 -17.36 2.89 -16.66
C ASN A 216 -15.94 2.93 -16.09
N TYR A 217 -15.03 2.15 -16.68
CA TYR A 217 -13.66 1.94 -16.21
C TYR A 217 -13.59 1.55 -14.73
N PRO A 218 -14.15 0.40 -14.33
CA PRO A 218 -14.00 -0.10 -12.96
C PRO A 218 -12.51 -0.35 -12.66
N THR A 219 -12.08 -0.15 -11.40
CA THR A 219 -10.65 -0.23 -11.05
C THR A 219 -10.32 -1.21 -9.94
N CYS A 220 -11.19 -1.41 -8.98
CA CYS A 220 -10.93 -2.27 -7.84
C CYS A 220 -12.17 -3.09 -7.48
N ALA A 221 -11.96 -4.26 -6.92
CA ALA A 221 -13.00 -5.03 -6.27
C ALA A 221 -12.46 -5.64 -4.98
N THR A 222 -13.37 -5.87 -4.02
CA THR A 222 -13.11 -6.62 -2.79
C THR A 222 -14.33 -7.45 -2.42
N ALA A 223 -14.10 -8.59 -1.75
CA ALA A 223 -15.17 -9.36 -1.13
C ALA A 223 -15.28 -8.96 0.35
N ASP A 224 -16.50 -8.77 0.85
CA ASP A 224 -16.76 -8.34 2.23
C ASP A 224 -16.77 -9.51 3.24
N GLY A 225 -16.53 -10.73 2.78
CA GLY A 225 -16.60 -11.94 3.61
C GLY A 225 -18.03 -12.36 3.99
N ARG A 226 -19.05 -11.62 3.60
CA ARG A 226 -20.49 -11.86 3.89
C ARG A 226 -21.29 -12.29 2.66
N GLY A 227 -20.61 -12.49 1.54
CA GLY A 227 -21.22 -12.92 0.28
C GLY A 227 -21.44 -11.81 -0.72
N HIS A 228 -20.86 -10.64 -0.49
CA HIS A 228 -20.91 -9.52 -1.43
C HIS A 228 -19.55 -9.25 -2.07
N LEU A 229 -19.61 -8.76 -3.30
CA LEU A 229 -18.49 -8.19 -4.04
C LEU A 229 -18.75 -6.68 -4.20
N LEU A 230 -17.84 -5.88 -3.70
CA LEU A 230 -17.83 -4.42 -3.81
C LEU A 230 -16.94 -4.03 -4.97
N VAL A 231 -17.40 -3.16 -5.87
CA VAL A 231 -16.65 -2.76 -7.07
C VAL A 231 -16.61 -1.24 -7.17
N SER A 232 -15.41 -0.66 -7.25
CA SER A 232 -15.21 0.76 -7.55
C SER A 232 -15.42 1.02 -9.03
N ASP A 233 -16.52 1.69 -9.37
CA ASP A 233 -16.90 2.10 -10.72
C ASP A 233 -16.43 3.54 -10.95
N THR A 234 -15.13 3.68 -11.17
CA THR A 234 -14.36 4.91 -11.01
C THR A 234 -14.88 6.09 -11.83
N MET A 235 -15.18 5.89 -13.12
CA MET A 235 -15.62 7.00 -13.98
C MET A 235 -17.11 7.30 -13.84
N ASN A 236 -17.86 6.46 -13.13
CA ASN A 236 -19.22 6.74 -12.68
C ASN A 236 -19.25 7.27 -11.23
N CYS A 237 -18.09 7.48 -10.59
CA CYS A 237 -17.94 8.04 -9.24
C CYS A 237 -18.79 7.33 -8.19
N ARG A 238 -18.84 5.99 -8.22
CA ARG A 238 -19.67 5.18 -7.32
C ARG A 238 -18.99 3.88 -6.93
N VAL A 239 -19.51 3.24 -5.89
CA VAL A 239 -19.26 1.84 -5.56
C VAL A 239 -20.55 1.05 -5.81
N GLN A 240 -20.45 -0.06 -6.51
CA GLN A 240 -21.55 -1.00 -6.72
C GLN A 240 -21.35 -2.27 -5.88
N ILE A 241 -22.42 -2.82 -5.36
CA ILE A 241 -22.47 -4.04 -4.55
C ILE A 241 -23.19 -5.14 -5.33
N PHE A 242 -22.55 -6.28 -5.42
CA PHE A 242 -23.06 -7.47 -6.12
C PHE A 242 -23.09 -8.68 -5.17
N ASP A 243 -23.89 -9.67 -5.47
CA ASP A 243 -23.67 -11.01 -4.94
C ASP A 243 -22.46 -11.67 -5.63
N LEU A 244 -22.00 -12.80 -5.10
CA LEU A 244 -20.85 -13.53 -5.68
C LEU A 244 -21.16 -14.19 -7.04
N ARG A 245 -22.42 -14.14 -7.51
CA ARG A 245 -22.82 -14.58 -8.85
C ARG A 245 -22.85 -13.44 -9.87
N GLY A 246 -22.54 -12.20 -9.42
CA GLY A 246 -22.54 -11.01 -10.26
C GLY A 246 -23.91 -10.36 -10.42
N ASN A 247 -24.90 -10.71 -9.61
CA ASN A 247 -26.17 -10.00 -9.60
C ASN A 247 -26.03 -8.70 -8.81
N PHE A 248 -26.49 -7.59 -9.41
CA PHE A 248 -26.50 -6.28 -8.77
C PHE A 248 -27.43 -6.27 -7.55
N ILE A 249 -26.94 -5.70 -6.44
CA ILE A 249 -27.71 -5.53 -5.19
C ILE A 249 -28.03 -4.07 -4.96
N SER A 250 -26.99 -3.24 -4.86
CA SER A 250 -27.13 -1.80 -4.56
C SER A 250 -25.90 -1.03 -5.01
N GLN A 251 -25.96 0.28 -4.87
CA GLN A 251 -24.85 1.19 -5.12
C GLN A 251 -24.93 2.42 -4.24
N PHE A 252 -23.80 3.08 -4.02
CA PHE A 252 -23.72 4.36 -3.35
C PHE A 252 -22.60 5.23 -3.93
N GLY A 253 -22.63 6.52 -3.60
CA GLY A 253 -21.73 7.52 -4.13
C GLY A 253 -22.24 8.13 -5.44
N SER A 254 -21.77 9.32 -5.70
CA SER A 254 -22.03 10.10 -6.92
C SER A 254 -20.93 11.15 -7.09
N ASN A 255 -20.80 11.72 -8.29
CA ASN A 255 -19.83 12.77 -8.54
C ASN A 255 -20.11 14.01 -7.68
N GLY A 256 -19.10 14.54 -7.00
CA GLY A 256 -19.19 15.74 -6.18
C GLY A 256 -17.88 16.03 -5.47
N ASP A 257 -17.81 17.19 -4.80
CA ASP A 257 -16.64 17.73 -4.13
C ASP A 257 -16.75 17.76 -2.60
N THR A 258 -17.84 17.24 -2.05
CA THR A 258 -18.08 17.15 -0.62
C THR A 258 -17.96 15.71 -0.12
N SER A 259 -17.70 15.52 1.17
CA SER A 259 -17.68 14.21 1.81
C SER A 259 -18.97 13.42 1.55
N GLY A 260 -18.83 12.12 1.27
CA GLY A 260 -19.93 11.26 0.82
C GLY A 260 -20.07 11.18 -0.71
N HIS A 261 -19.41 12.08 -1.44
CA HIS A 261 -19.29 12.06 -2.89
C HIS A 261 -17.88 11.59 -3.29
N PHE A 262 -17.69 11.28 -4.56
CA PHE A 262 -16.41 10.86 -5.12
C PHE A 262 -16.05 11.66 -6.36
N ALA A 263 -14.75 11.94 -6.51
CA ALA A 263 -14.18 12.44 -7.75
C ALA A 263 -13.50 11.31 -8.54
N ARG A 264 -12.72 10.47 -7.84
CA ARG A 264 -12.02 9.34 -8.45
C ARG A 264 -11.85 8.18 -7.47
N PRO A 265 -12.94 7.46 -7.13
CA PRO A 265 -12.84 6.30 -6.24
C PRO A 265 -11.93 5.23 -6.87
N LYS A 266 -11.01 4.69 -6.06
CA LYS A 266 -10.01 3.70 -6.45
C LYS A 266 -10.12 2.43 -5.62
N GLY A 267 -9.28 2.29 -4.61
CA GLY A 267 -9.30 1.15 -3.72
C GLY A 267 -10.60 1.07 -2.94
N VAL A 268 -11.14 -0.13 -2.80
CA VAL A 268 -12.28 -0.43 -1.93
C VAL A 268 -11.94 -1.61 -1.05
N ALA A 269 -12.27 -1.53 0.23
CA ALA A 269 -12.10 -2.61 1.20
C ALA A 269 -13.30 -2.66 2.14
N ALA A 270 -13.48 -3.77 2.83
CA ALA A 270 -14.51 -3.93 3.86
C ALA A 270 -13.93 -4.58 5.11
N ASP A 271 -14.44 -4.19 6.28
CA ASP A 271 -14.09 -4.83 7.55
C ASP A 271 -15.13 -5.90 7.95
N ALA A 272 -14.83 -6.64 9.02
CA ALA A 272 -15.72 -7.65 9.56
C ALA A 272 -17.01 -7.08 10.16
N ALA A 273 -17.06 -5.80 10.54
CA ALA A 273 -18.25 -5.12 11.03
C ALA A 273 -19.19 -4.70 9.90
N GLY A 274 -18.67 -4.63 8.64
CA GLY A 274 -19.43 -4.28 7.44
C GLY A 274 -19.25 -2.83 7.04
N HIS A 275 -18.26 -2.15 7.60
CA HIS A 275 -17.91 -0.84 7.08
C HIS A 275 -17.17 -0.97 5.76
N ILE A 276 -17.45 -0.04 4.84
CA ILE A 276 -16.84 0.01 3.51
C ILE A 276 -15.90 1.20 3.46
N TYR A 277 -14.66 0.94 3.10
CA TYR A 277 -13.58 1.93 3.00
C TYR A 277 -13.29 2.18 1.53
N VAL A 278 -13.37 3.43 1.09
CA VAL A 278 -13.16 3.82 -0.31
C VAL A 278 -12.12 4.91 -0.39
N VAL A 279 -11.03 4.65 -1.10
CA VAL A 279 -10.00 5.65 -1.40
C VAL A 279 -10.49 6.55 -2.52
N ASP A 280 -10.44 7.87 -2.34
CA ASP A 280 -10.57 8.83 -3.43
C ASP A 280 -9.22 9.46 -3.76
N ALA A 281 -8.68 9.10 -4.92
CA ALA A 281 -7.35 9.52 -5.34
C ALA A 281 -7.25 11.01 -5.72
N LEU A 282 -8.36 11.70 -6.01
CA LEU A 282 -8.34 13.13 -6.30
C LEU A 282 -8.59 14.00 -5.07
N PHE A 283 -9.23 13.44 -4.05
CA PHE A 283 -9.43 14.13 -2.77
C PHE A 283 -8.33 13.83 -1.76
N ASP A 284 -7.36 12.99 -2.12
CA ASP A 284 -6.25 12.60 -1.25
C ASP A 284 -6.73 12.12 0.13
N ASN A 285 -7.77 11.25 0.14
CA ASN A 285 -8.37 10.73 1.35
C ASN A 285 -8.91 9.31 1.17
N PHE A 286 -9.40 8.73 2.25
CA PHE A 286 -10.35 7.63 2.17
C PHE A 286 -11.58 7.91 3.02
N GLN A 287 -12.72 7.45 2.55
CA GLN A 287 -14.01 7.62 3.20
C GLN A 287 -14.54 6.29 3.69
N ILE A 288 -15.22 6.29 4.83
CA ILE A 288 -15.79 5.11 5.47
C ILE A 288 -17.31 5.23 5.45
N PHE A 289 -17.96 4.19 4.97
CA PHE A 289 -19.41 4.09 4.82
C PHE A 289 -19.96 2.86 5.56
N ASP A 290 -21.22 2.90 5.90
CA ASP A 290 -21.96 1.70 6.26
C ASP A 290 -22.43 0.94 4.99
N LEU A 291 -23.06 -0.23 5.18
CA LEU A 291 -23.59 -1.04 4.07
C LEU A 291 -24.75 -0.38 3.29
N THR A 292 -25.37 0.67 3.86
CA THR A 292 -26.42 1.44 3.18
C THR A 292 -25.83 2.56 2.32
N GLY A 293 -24.53 2.81 2.41
CA GLY A 293 -23.83 3.89 1.73
C GLY A 293 -23.88 5.21 2.49
N GLN A 294 -24.24 5.23 3.77
CA GLN A 294 -24.16 6.40 4.60
C GLN A 294 -22.71 6.66 5.01
N LEU A 295 -22.22 7.89 4.80
CA LEU A 295 -20.90 8.30 5.23
C LEU A 295 -20.80 8.29 6.77
N LEU A 296 -19.76 7.64 7.28
CA LEU A 296 -19.44 7.57 8.71
C LEU A 296 -18.24 8.44 9.07
N LEU A 297 -17.21 8.49 8.22
CA LEU A 297 -16.00 9.25 8.49
C LEU A 297 -15.23 9.53 7.19
N ASN A 298 -14.60 10.71 7.13
CA ASN A 298 -13.58 11.05 6.14
C ASN A 298 -12.21 11.12 6.82
N VAL A 299 -11.18 10.52 6.22
CA VAL A 299 -9.83 10.39 6.78
C VAL A 299 -8.80 10.82 5.75
N GLY A 300 -7.98 11.79 6.13
CA GLY A 300 -6.88 12.27 5.32
C GLY A 300 -7.19 13.52 4.52
N GLU A 301 -6.12 14.12 4.04
CA GLU A 301 -6.08 15.31 3.20
C GLU A 301 -4.80 15.32 2.37
N SER A 302 -4.63 16.25 1.45
CA SER A 302 -3.44 16.37 0.60
C SER A 302 -2.21 16.79 1.39
N GLY A 303 -1.09 16.10 1.21
CA GLY A 303 0.19 16.40 1.84
C GLY A 303 1.09 15.18 1.99
N ASP A 304 2.16 15.31 2.81
CA ASP A 304 3.18 14.28 3.03
C ASP A 304 3.34 13.88 4.51
N GLY A 305 2.63 14.54 5.43
CA GLY A 305 2.58 14.21 6.86
C GLY A 305 1.84 12.89 7.15
N PRO A 306 1.84 12.45 8.44
CA PRO A 306 1.05 11.29 8.86
C PRO A 306 -0.45 11.55 8.65
N GLY A 307 -1.09 10.70 7.83
CA GLY A 307 -2.50 10.83 7.47
C GLY A 307 -2.80 11.82 6.36
N GLU A 308 -1.78 12.49 5.83
CA GLU A 308 -1.87 13.21 4.57
C GLU A 308 -1.48 12.28 3.42
N PHE A 309 -2.01 12.50 2.22
CA PHE A 309 -1.83 11.63 1.08
C PHE A 309 -1.42 12.39 -0.18
N GLY A 310 -0.70 11.68 -1.07
CA GLY A 310 -0.43 12.08 -2.44
C GLY A 310 -0.90 11.01 -3.42
N LEU A 311 -2.06 11.20 -4.04
CA LEU A 311 -2.71 10.25 -4.95
C LEU A 311 -2.79 8.82 -4.37
N PRO A 312 -3.47 8.61 -3.25
CA PRO A 312 -3.62 7.29 -2.66
C PRO A 312 -4.37 6.36 -3.61
N ASN A 313 -4.09 5.05 -3.55
CA ASN A 313 -4.68 4.13 -4.52
C ASN A 313 -5.30 2.89 -3.85
N GLY A 314 -4.50 1.90 -3.47
CA GLY A 314 -4.99 0.66 -2.87
C GLY A 314 -5.29 0.83 -1.38
N ILE A 315 -6.26 0.08 -0.88
CA ILE A 315 -6.59 -0.03 0.55
C ILE A 315 -6.88 -1.48 0.90
N ALA A 316 -6.45 -1.91 2.08
CA ALA A 316 -6.75 -3.23 2.62
C ALA A 316 -6.98 -3.15 4.13
N ILE A 317 -7.86 -4.00 4.65
CA ILE A 317 -8.22 -4.05 6.07
C ILE A 317 -7.79 -5.39 6.66
N GLY A 318 -7.02 -5.35 7.76
CA GLY A 318 -6.62 -6.52 8.53
C GLY A 318 -7.69 -6.98 9.52
N ALA A 319 -7.60 -8.24 9.94
CA ALA A 319 -8.53 -8.82 10.91
C ALA A 319 -8.46 -8.12 12.29
N ASP A 320 -7.37 -7.42 12.58
CA ASP A 320 -7.13 -6.62 13.80
C ASP A 320 -7.53 -5.15 13.62
N ASN A 321 -8.33 -4.83 12.59
CA ASN A 321 -8.79 -3.49 12.23
C ASN A 321 -7.64 -2.51 11.88
N GLN A 322 -6.51 -3.03 11.43
CA GLN A 322 -5.48 -2.21 10.78
C GLN A 322 -5.89 -1.91 9.34
N ILE A 323 -5.72 -0.66 8.94
CA ILE A 323 -6.04 -0.15 7.61
C ILE A 323 -4.71 0.17 6.92
N PHE A 324 -4.46 -0.45 5.77
CA PHE A 324 -3.26 -0.22 4.96
C PHE A 324 -3.66 0.56 3.71
N VAL A 325 -3.05 1.72 3.48
CA VAL A 325 -3.32 2.58 2.31
C VAL A 325 -2.04 2.81 1.53
N ALA A 326 -2.05 2.48 0.25
CA ALA A 326 -0.95 2.79 -0.66
C ALA A 326 -0.97 4.29 -1.00
N ASP A 327 0.02 5.01 -0.52
CA ASP A 327 0.22 6.44 -0.69
C ASP A 327 1.27 6.65 -1.78
N ALA A 328 0.80 6.67 -3.05
CA ALA A 328 1.63 6.42 -4.21
C ALA A 328 2.71 7.49 -4.41
N PHE A 329 2.38 8.78 -4.28
CA PHE A 329 3.33 9.87 -4.52
C PHE A 329 4.21 10.18 -3.31
N ASN A 330 3.81 9.73 -2.11
CA ASN A 330 4.63 9.82 -0.91
C ASN A 330 5.50 8.58 -0.70
N HIS A 331 5.54 7.65 -1.67
CA HIS A 331 6.43 6.48 -1.70
C HIS A 331 6.30 5.58 -0.47
N ARG A 332 5.09 5.40 0.07
CA ARG A 332 4.84 4.68 1.32
C ARG A 332 3.52 3.92 1.32
N VAL A 333 3.39 2.99 2.25
CA VAL A 333 2.10 2.49 2.71
C VAL A 333 1.86 3.06 4.10
N GLN A 334 0.77 3.79 4.29
CA GLN A 334 0.35 4.25 5.60
C GLN A 334 -0.50 3.19 6.30
N VAL A 335 -0.26 3.00 7.59
CA VAL A 335 -1.00 2.06 8.43
C VAL A 335 -1.77 2.85 9.48
N PHE A 336 -3.07 2.65 9.49
CA PHE A 336 -3.97 3.24 10.48
C PHE A 336 -4.55 2.15 11.36
N LYS A 337 -5.03 2.55 12.53
CA LYS A 337 -5.71 1.66 13.46
C LYS A 337 -6.99 2.30 13.94
N TYR A 338 -8.06 1.50 13.99
CA TYR A 338 -9.29 1.88 14.65
C TYR A 338 -9.08 1.83 16.17
N ILE A 339 -9.35 2.93 16.88
CA ILE A 339 -9.15 3.10 18.33
C ILE A 339 -10.45 3.34 19.09
N GLY A 340 -11.56 3.55 18.39
CA GLY A 340 -12.90 3.67 19.00
C GLY A 340 -13.38 2.36 19.61
N GLN A 341 -14.37 2.43 20.50
CA GLN A 341 -15.10 1.23 20.90
C GLN A 341 -15.95 0.74 19.72
N PRO A 342 -16.03 -0.57 19.46
CA PRO A 342 -16.84 -1.13 18.40
C PRO A 342 -18.32 -0.87 18.57
#